data_a399c7266741e21c312f77e63532a128
#
_entry.id   a399c7266741e21c312f77e63532a128
#
_cell.length_a   1.000
_cell.length_b   1.000
_cell.length_c   1.000
_cell.angle_alpha   90.00
_cell.angle_beta   90.00
_cell.angle_gamma   90.00
#
_symmetry.space_group_name_H-M   'P 1'
#
loop_
_entity.id
_entity.type
_entity.pdbx_description
1 polymer ?
#
loop_
_entity_poly.entity_id
_entity_poly.type
_entity_poly.pdbx_seq_one_letter_code
_entity_poly.pdbx_strand_id
1 'polypeptide(L)'
;ESIDVAKNAKAIGFHELLSRHINVWDEIWKKSDIKIVGDKEAQQGIRFNIFQLYQTYTGKNEKLNIGPKGFTGEKYGGATYWDTEAYCLPFYLKTAHSNVAKQLLMYRYNQLDKAIENAKKLGFDDGAALYPMVTMNGEECHNEWEITFEEIHRNGAIAFAIYNYVEHTGDYEYVKDYGIYVLIGIAKFWSQRFNWSEDKEAYVMLGVTGPNEYENNVNNNWSVSYTHLTLPTIYSV
;
A
#
# COMPACT_ATOMS: atom_id res chain seq x y z
N GLU A 1 -8.00 23.83 -18.44
CA GLU A 1 -7.81 22.36 -18.51
C GLU A 1 -9.13 21.60 -18.45
N SER A 2 -9.94 21.66 -17.38
CA SER A 2 -11.22 20.94 -17.30
C SER A 2 -12.23 21.34 -18.39
N ILE A 3 -12.30 22.63 -18.73
CA ILE A 3 -13.13 23.14 -19.81
C ILE A 3 -12.69 22.59 -21.17
N ASP A 4 -11.39 22.46 -21.38
CA ASP A 4 -10.84 21.97 -22.66
C ASP A 4 -11.09 20.46 -22.79
N VAL A 5 -10.97 19.70 -21.71
CA VAL A 5 -11.34 18.28 -21.65
C VAL A 5 -12.82 18.11 -22.01
N ALA A 6 -13.71 18.91 -21.43
CA ALA A 6 -15.14 18.84 -21.70
C ALA A 6 -15.46 19.20 -23.18
N LYS A 7 -14.82 20.25 -23.74
CA LYS A 7 -14.98 20.60 -25.16
C LYS A 7 -14.50 19.50 -26.08
N ASN A 8 -13.35 18.87 -25.77
CA ASN A 8 -12.81 17.77 -26.56
C ASN A 8 -13.74 16.55 -26.49
N ALA A 9 -14.24 16.20 -25.30
CA ALA A 9 -15.21 15.10 -25.15
C ALA A 9 -16.48 15.35 -25.97
N LYS A 10 -17.00 16.58 -25.96
CA LYS A 10 -18.16 16.97 -26.78
C LYS A 10 -17.85 16.84 -28.28
N ALA A 11 -16.66 17.22 -28.71
CA ALA A 11 -16.25 17.14 -30.12
C ALA A 11 -16.09 15.67 -30.59
N ILE A 12 -15.58 14.80 -29.72
CA ILE A 12 -15.43 13.36 -29.98
C ILE A 12 -16.82 12.69 -30.14
N GLY A 13 -17.77 13.09 -29.31
CA GLY A 13 -19.13 12.56 -29.32
C GLY A 13 -19.30 11.26 -28.53
N PHE A 14 -20.55 10.98 -28.15
CA PHE A 14 -20.88 9.88 -27.24
C PHE A 14 -20.48 8.50 -27.76
N HIS A 15 -20.78 8.19 -28.99
CA HIS A 15 -20.56 6.83 -29.56
C HIS A 15 -19.06 6.48 -29.61
N GLU A 16 -18.23 7.43 -30.00
CA GLU A 16 -16.78 7.21 -30.03
C GLU A 16 -16.21 7.10 -28.59
N LEU A 17 -16.66 7.94 -27.67
CA LEU A 17 -16.26 7.83 -26.27
C LEU A 17 -16.67 6.49 -25.65
N LEU A 18 -17.90 6.03 -25.94
CA LEU A 18 -18.37 4.73 -25.49
C LEU A 18 -17.53 3.57 -26.07
N SER A 19 -17.21 3.63 -27.36
CA SER A 19 -16.36 2.63 -28.01
C SER A 19 -14.98 2.56 -27.35
N ARG A 20 -14.33 3.71 -27.10
CA ARG A 20 -13.05 3.77 -26.40
C ARG A 20 -13.14 3.22 -24.98
N HIS A 21 -14.21 3.55 -24.27
CA HIS A 21 -14.45 3.04 -22.91
C HIS A 21 -14.61 1.52 -22.89
N ILE A 22 -15.40 0.96 -23.80
CA ILE A 22 -15.58 -0.49 -23.93
C ILE A 22 -14.24 -1.17 -24.21
N ASN A 23 -13.46 -0.65 -25.16
CA ASN A 23 -12.17 -1.24 -25.50
C ASN A 23 -11.19 -1.27 -24.31
N VAL A 24 -11.16 -0.22 -23.48
CA VAL A 24 -10.31 -0.20 -22.26
C VAL A 24 -10.78 -1.27 -21.28
N TRP A 25 -12.09 -1.40 -21.05
CA TRP A 25 -12.61 -2.39 -20.12
C TRP A 25 -12.45 -3.82 -20.66
N ASP A 26 -12.56 -4.05 -21.95
CA ASP A 26 -12.31 -5.35 -22.57
C ASP A 26 -10.86 -5.81 -22.31
N GLU A 27 -9.89 -4.91 -22.44
CA GLU A 27 -8.49 -5.24 -22.11
C GLU A 27 -8.28 -5.54 -20.62
N ILE A 28 -8.97 -4.83 -19.74
CA ILE A 28 -8.96 -5.12 -18.29
C ILE A 28 -9.54 -6.51 -18.03
N TRP A 29 -10.74 -6.78 -18.56
CA TRP A 29 -11.44 -8.05 -18.34
C TRP A 29 -10.68 -9.25 -18.90
N LYS A 30 -9.99 -9.13 -20.03
CA LYS A 30 -9.15 -10.20 -20.59
C LYS A 30 -8.10 -10.71 -19.60
N LYS A 31 -7.62 -9.86 -18.69
CA LYS A 31 -6.57 -10.19 -17.71
C LYS A 31 -7.11 -10.50 -16.32
N SER A 32 -8.21 -9.88 -15.94
CA SER A 32 -8.70 -9.88 -14.56
C SER A 32 -9.95 -10.73 -14.33
N ASP A 33 -10.65 -11.16 -15.39
CA ASP A 33 -11.90 -11.90 -15.21
C ASP A 33 -11.68 -13.29 -14.60
N ILE A 34 -12.52 -13.61 -13.63
CA ILE A 34 -12.55 -14.92 -12.97
C ILE A 34 -13.90 -15.57 -13.30
N LYS A 35 -13.85 -16.79 -13.84
CA LYS A 35 -15.04 -17.54 -14.21
C LYS A 35 -15.43 -18.50 -13.09
N ILE A 36 -16.63 -18.29 -12.54
CA ILE A 36 -17.26 -19.16 -11.55
C ILE A 36 -18.39 -19.95 -12.22
N VAL A 37 -18.34 -21.27 -12.13
CA VAL A 37 -19.35 -22.15 -12.71
C VAL A 37 -20.27 -22.66 -11.60
N GLY A 38 -21.59 -22.57 -11.84
CA GLY A 38 -22.60 -23.09 -10.92
C GLY A 38 -23.17 -22.08 -9.92
N ASP A 39 -22.54 -20.92 -9.75
CA ASP A 39 -23.01 -19.87 -8.85
C ASP A 39 -22.99 -18.50 -9.57
N LYS A 40 -24.17 -18.02 -9.96
CA LYS A 40 -24.33 -16.75 -10.67
C LYS A 40 -24.14 -15.53 -9.75
N GLU A 41 -24.53 -15.64 -8.49
CA GLU A 41 -24.40 -14.55 -7.52
C GLU A 41 -22.95 -14.33 -7.16
N ALA A 42 -22.21 -15.40 -6.91
CA ALA A 42 -20.75 -15.33 -6.68
C ALA A 42 -20.02 -14.78 -7.91
N GLN A 43 -20.42 -15.18 -9.13
CA GLN A 43 -19.85 -14.65 -10.38
C GLN A 43 -20.09 -13.14 -10.52
N GLN A 44 -21.28 -12.66 -10.19
CA GLN A 44 -21.59 -11.24 -10.21
C GLN A 44 -20.82 -10.49 -9.13
N GLY A 45 -20.76 -11.03 -7.93
CA GLY A 45 -20.05 -10.42 -6.79
C GLY A 45 -18.56 -10.24 -7.06
N ILE A 46 -17.87 -11.26 -7.59
CA ILE A 46 -16.44 -11.14 -7.88
C ILE A 46 -16.17 -10.13 -8.99
N ARG A 47 -16.97 -10.10 -10.06
CA ARG A 47 -16.83 -9.09 -11.11
C ARG A 47 -17.11 -7.68 -10.62
N PHE A 48 -18.09 -7.52 -9.75
CA PHE A 48 -18.35 -6.22 -9.13
C PHE A 48 -17.15 -5.72 -8.33
N ASN A 49 -16.55 -6.58 -7.52
CA ASN A 49 -15.35 -6.21 -6.75
C ASN A 49 -14.16 -5.87 -7.65
N ILE A 50 -13.91 -6.64 -8.71
CA ILE A 50 -12.87 -6.35 -9.71
C ILE A 50 -13.14 -4.98 -10.35
N PHE A 51 -14.37 -4.72 -10.76
CA PHE A 51 -14.77 -3.43 -11.32
C PHE A 51 -14.50 -2.28 -10.35
N GLN A 52 -14.86 -2.42 -9.08
CA GLN A 52 -14.64 -1.39 -8.05
C GLN A 52 -13.14 -1.05 -7.87
N LEU A 53 -12.27 -2.05 -7.88
CA LEU A 53 -10.83 -1.82 -7.77
C LEU A 53 -10.27 -1.08 -9.00
N TYR A 54 -10.60 -1.51 -10.20
CA TYR A 54 -10.10 -0.88 -11.43
C TYR A 54 -10.68 0.50 -11.72
N GLN A 55 -11.94 0.78 -11.33
CA GLN A 55 -12.47 2.14 -11.47
C GLN A 55 -11.81 3.13 -10.50
N THR A 56 -11.27 2.64 -9.38
CA THR A 56 -10.61 3.47 -8.38
C THR A 56 -9.17 3.77 -8.75
N TYR A 57 -8.42 2.74 -9.19
CA TYR A 57 -7.00 2.87 -9.43
C TYR A 57 -6.55 2.14 -10.69
N THR A 58 -5.79 2.83 -11.53
CA THR A 58 -5.33 2.32 -12.84
C THR A 58 -3.80 2.33 -13.01
N GLY A 59 -3.05 2.80 -12.02
CA GLY A 59 -1.59 2.88 -12.08
C GLY A 59 -1.03 3.87 -13.10
N LYS A 60 -1.81 4.87 -13.51
CA LYS A 60 -1.37 5.87 -14.51
C LYS A 60 -0.56 7.02 -13.92
N ASN A 61 -0.57 7.17 -12.60
CA ASN A 61 0.08 8.29 -11.93
C ASN A 61 0.60 7.84 -10.54
N GLU A 62 1.89 8.02 -10.32
CA GLU A 62 2.59 7.68 -9.08
C GLU A 62 2.20 8.56 -7.87
N LYS A 63 1.46 9.66 -8.10
CA LYS A 63 0.93 10.53 -7.04
C LYS A 63 -0.42 10.06 -6.52
N LEU A 64 -1.03 9.08 -7.18
CA LEU A 64 -2.32 8.52 -6.78
C LEU A 64 -2.14 7.19 -6.09
N ASN A 65 -3.09 6.88 -5.22
CA ASN A 65 -3.13 5.63 -4.47
C ASN A 65 -4.58 5.14 -4.37
N ILE A 66 -4.78 3.99 -3.74
CA ILE A 66 -6.08 3.42 -3.44
C ILE A 66 -6.21 3.20 -1.93
N GLY A 67 -7.26 3.73 -1.35
CA GLY A 67 -7.59 3.50 0.05
C GLY A 67 -8.46 2.25 0.26
N PRO A 68 -8.77 1.89 1.52
CA PRO A 68 -9.48 0.66 1.88
C PRO A 68 -10.87 0.51 1.24
N LYS A 69 -11.55 1.61 1.00
CA LYS A 69 -12.91 1.64 0.42
C LYS A 69 -12.98 2.11 -1.03
N GLY A 70 -11.85 2.51 -1.60
CA GLY A 70 -11.85 3.11 -2.94
C GLY A 70 -12.83 4.28 -3.03
N PHE A 71 -13.70 4.27 -4.05
CA PHE A 71 -14.79 5.25 -4.22
C PHE A 71 -16.12 4.84 -3.60
N THR A 72 -16.22 3.65 -3.02
CA THR A 72 -17.49 3.06 -2.62
C THR A 72 -18.00 3.48 -1.24
N GLY A 73 -17.28 4.34 -0.53
CA GLY A 73 -17.70 4.81 0.77
C GLY A 73 -17.01 6.11 1.16
N GLU A 74 -17.73 6.94 1.88
CA GLU A 74 -17.19 8.19 2.44
C GLU A 74 -16.26 7.93 3.63
N LYS A 75 -16.34 6.75 4.23
CA LYS A 75 -15.46 6.35 5.32
C LYS A 75 -14.03 6.29 4.80
N TYR A 76 -13.11 6.74 5.62
CA TYR A 76 -11.67 6.86 5.34
C TYR A 76 -11.29 7.95 4.33
N GLY A 77 -12.23 8.76 3.83
CA GLY A 77 -11.97 9.94 3.02
C GLY A 77 -11.14 9.73 1.75
N GLY A 78 -11.04 8.50 1.24
CA GLY A 78 -10.14 8.16 0.11
C GLY A 78 -8.66 8.16 0.48
N ALA A 79 -8.32 8.26 1.76
CA ALA A 79 -6.94 8.27 2.21
C ALA A 79 -6.28 6.90 2.09
N THR A 80 -4.95 6.91 2.04
CA THR A 80 -4.11 5.71 1.96
C THR A 80 -3.89 5.14 3.35
N TYR A 81 -4.07 3.84 3.46
CA TYR A 81 -3.77 3.00 4.62
C TYR A 81 -2.82 1.87 4.22
N TRP A 82 -2.43 1.02 5.15
CA TRP A 82 -1.63 -0.18 4.89
C TRP A 82 -2.35 -1.24 4.04
N ASP A 83 -3.68 -1.15 3.93
CA ASP A 83 -4.51 -2.00 3.06
C ASP A 83 -4.06 -1.99 1.61
N THR A 84 -3.53 -0.87 1.14
CA THR A 84 -2.97 -0.74 -0.20
C THR A 84 -1.89 -1.79 -0.44
N GLU A 85 -0.94 -1.90 0.46
CA GLU A 85 0.19 -2.81 0.35
C GLU A 85 -0.22 -4.26 0.66
N ALA A 86 -1.05 -4.45 1.68
CA ALA A 86 -1.42 -5.78 2.15
C ALA A 86 -2.42 -6.48 1.23
N TYR A 87 -3.38 -5.75 0.64
CA TYR A 87 -4.52 -6.34 -0.07
C TYR A 87 -4.65 -5.87 -1.52
N CYS A 88 -4.48 -4.59 -1.80
CA CYS A 88 -4.70 -4.06 -3.15
C CYS A 88 -3.52 -4.38 -4.08
N LEU A 89 -2.30 -4.21 -3.63
CA LEU A 89 -1.11 -4.46 -4.45
C LEU A 89 -1.02 -5.91 -4.95
N PRO A 90 -1.24 -6.95 -4.11
CA PRO A 90 -1.28 -8.33 -4.58
C PRO A 90 -2.34 -8.58 -5.67
N PHE A 91 -3.49 -7.93 -5.57
CA PHE A 91 -4.52 -8.00 -6.62
C PHE A 91 -3.99 -7.47 -7.95
N TYR A 92 -3.42 -6.26 -7.97
CA TYR A 92 -2.90 -5.67 -9.20
C TYR A 92 -1.68 -6.43 -9.75
N LEU A 93 -0.84 -7.00 -8.91
CA LEU A 93 0.27 -7.87 -9.35
C LEU A 93 -0.22 -9.07 -10.16
N LYS A 94 -1.39 -9.62 -9.82
CA LYS A 94 -1.94 -10.82 -10.44
C LYS A 94 -2.86 -10.54 -11.62
N THR A 95 -3.46 -9.36 -11.70
CA THR A 95 -4.54 -9.06 -12.64
C THR A 95 -4.22 -7.91 -13.60
N ALA A 96 -3.16 -7.15 -13.36
CA ALA A 96 -2.79 -6.00 -14.17
C ALA A 96 -1.38 -6.14 -14.78
N HIS A 97 -0.92 -5.11 -15.47
CA HIS A 97 0.49 -4.94 -15.78
C HIS A 97 1.27 -4.61 -14.50
N SER A 98 2.48 -5.14 -14.37
CA SER A 98 3.36 -4.92 -13.21
C SER A 98 3.58 -3.43 -12.90
N ASN A 99 3.54 -2.57 -13.92
CA ASN A 99 3.64 -1.13 -13.74
C ASN A 99 2.54 -0.54 -12.84
N VAL A 100 1.35 -1.14 -12.79
CA VAL A 100 0.27 -0.68 -11.91
C VAL A 100 0.66 -0.82 -10.44
N ALA A 101 1.22 -1.98 -10.07
CA ALA A 101 1.75 -2.22 -8.72
C ALA A 101 3.00 -1.36 -8.45
N LYS A 102 3.89 -1.18 -9.45
CA LYS A 102 5.06 -0.30 -9.33
C LYS A 102 4.68 1.11 -8.94
N GLN A 103 3.63 1.68 -9.53
CA GLN A 103 3.18 3.02 -9.20
C GLN A 103 2.72 3.17 -7.73
N LEU A 104 2.11 2.13 -7.15
CA LEU A 104 1.78 2.11 -5.71
C LEU A 104 3.04 2.17 -4.84
N LEU A 105 4.09 1.47 -5.25
CA LEU A 105 5.38 1.51 -4.55
C LEU A 105 6.10 2.84 -4.75
N MET A 106 6.03 3.43 -5.95
CA MET A 106 6.56 4.77 -6.23
C MET A 106 5.87 5.85 -5.39
N TYR A 107 4.57 5.71 -5.14
CA TYR A 107 3.85 6.59 -4.22
C TYR A 107 4.51 6.61 -2.82
N ARG A 108 4.90 5.45 -2.29
CA ARG A 108 5.61 5.36 -1.00
C ARG A 108 7.02 5.91 -1.08
N TYR A 109 7.77 5.63 -2.14
CA TYR A 109 9.09 6.21 -2.34
C TYR A 109 9.04 7.74 -2.36
N ASN A 110 8.10 8.34 -3.07
CA ASN A 110 7.92 9.78 -3.17
C ASN A 110 7.57 10.46 -1.82
N GLN A 111 7.20 9.68 -0.82
CA GLN A 111 6.87 10.15 0.54
C GLN A 111 7.94 9.78 1.58
N LEU A 112 9.08 9.25 1.17
CA LEU A 112 10.12 8.79 2.09
C LEU A 112 10.62 9.92 3.02
N ASP A 113 10.86 11.11 2.50
CA ASP A 113 11.32 12.25 3.31
C ASP A 113 10.31 12.60 4.40
N LYS A 114 9.02 12.55 4.08
CA LYS A 114 7.96 12.78 5.06
C LYS A 114 7.84 11.66 6.10
N ALA A 115 8.10 10.43 5.70
CA ALA A 115 8.16 9.30 6.64
C ALA A 115 9.35 9.44 7.61
N ILE A 116 10.48 9.98 7.14
CA ILE A 116 11.64 10.31 7.98
C ILE A 116 11.29 11.46 8.95
N GLU A 117 10.65 12.51 8.47
CA GLU A 117 10.17 13.59 9.33
C GLU A 117 9.18 13.10 10.39
N ASN A 118 8.27 12.20 10.00
CA ASN A 118 7.29 11.61 10.91
C ASN A 118 7.98 10.81 12.02
N ALA A 119 8.95 9.97 11.67
CA ALA A 119 9.76 9.24 12.65
C ALA A 119 10.53 10.18 13.59
N LYS A 120 11.10 11.26 13.04
CA LYS A 120 11.85 12.25 13.82
C LYS A 120 10.99 12.99 14.85
N LYS A 121 9.72 13.28 14.54
CA LYS A 121 8.77 13.86 15.51
C LYS A 121 8.53 12.96 16.73
N LEU A 122 8.77 11.65 16.56
CA LEU A 122 8.63 10.63 17.60
C LEU A 122 9.94 10.30 18.32
N GLY A 123 11.02 11.01 18.02
CA GLY A 123 12.32 10.82 18.65
C GLY A 123 13.24 9.81 17.97
N PHE A 124 12.86 9.29 16.80
CA PHE A 124 13.75 8.47 15.97
C PHE A 124 14.66 9.35 15.12
N ASP A 125 15.86 8.87 14.80
CA ASP A 125 16.87 9.64 14.09
C ASP A 125 17.58 8.84 12.99
N ASP A 126 18.73 9.29 12.53
CA ASP A 126 19.60 8.62 11.54
C ASP A 126 18.89 8.18 10.26
N GLY A 127 17.83 8.89 9.85
CA GLY A 127 17.07 8.55 8.66
C GLY A 127 16.11 7.36 8.84
N ALA A 128 15.76 7.02 10.07
CA ALA A 128 14.66 6.11 10.35
C ALA A 128 13.37 6.65 9.74
N ALA A 129 12.59 5.82 9.07
CA ALA A 129 11.35 6.20 8.42
C ALA A 129 10.15 5.48 9.03
N LEU A 130 9.15 6.24 9.47
CA LEU A 130 7.84 5.72 9.87
C LEU A 130 6.77 6.32 8.98
N TYR A 131 6.26 5.52 8.08
CA TYR A 131 5.19 5.96 7.18
C TYR A 131 3.92 6.28 7.98
N PRO A 132 3.12 7.29 7.55
CA PRO A 132 1.87 7.60 8.22
C PRO A 132 0.91 6.41 8.22
N MET A 133 0.09 6.33 9.27
CA MET A 133 -1.00 5.35 9.32
C MET A 133 -2.06 5.68 8.27
N VAL A 134 -2.42 6.95 8.19
CA VAL A 134 -3.40 7.49 7.23
C VAL A 134 -2.80 8.69 6.52
N THR A 135 -2.81 8.69 5.20
CA THR A 135 -2.24 9.81 4.45
C THR A 135 -2.86 10.04 3.09
N MET A 136 -2.77 11.28 2.62
CA MET A 136 -3.04 11.68 1.24
C MET A 136 -1.75 12.05 0.50
N ASN A 137 -0.79 12.63 1.21
CA ASN A 137 0.40 13.26 0.63
C ASN A 137 1.70 12.97 1.41
N GLY A 138 1.67 12.00 2.31
CA GLY A 138 2.80 11.67 3.20
C GLY A 138 2.71 12.29 4.60
N GLU A 139 1.80 13.23 4.83
CA GLU A 139 1.49 13.73 6.17
C GLU A 139 0.59 12.75 6.93
N GLU A 140 0.79 12.61 8.24
CA GLU A 140 -0.14 11.85 9.08
C GLU A 140 -1.47 12.59 9.21
N CYS A 141 -2.55 11.96 8.77
CA CYS A 141 -3.90 12.53 8.76
C CYS A 141 -4.82 11.95 9.82
N HIS A 142 -4.35 10.97 10.58
CA HIS A 142 -5.16 10.36 11.64
C HIS A 142 -5.22 11.26 12.87
N ASN A 143 -6.41 11.43 13.43
CA ASN A 143 -6.61 12.31 14.59
C ASN A 143 -6.32 11.63 15.93
N GLU A 144 -6.39 10.31 15.97
CA GLU A 144 -6.15 9.52 17.17
C GLU A 144 -4.68 9.14 17.25
N TRP A 145 -3.93 9.98 17.90
CA TRP A 145 -2.47 9.91 17.93
C TRP A 145 -1.90 8.63 18.54
N GLU A 146 -2.56 8.00 19.54
CA GLU A 146 -2.06 6.79 20.20
C GLU A 146 -1.88 5.64 19.20
N ILE A 147 -2.90 5.36 18.42
CA ILE A 147 -2.90 4.28 17.43
C ILE A 147 -1.83 4.51 16.34
N THR A 148 -1.50 5.76 16.05
CA THR A 148 -0.46 6.09 15.07
C THR A 148 0.95 5.72 15.54
N PHE A 149 1.18 5.58 16.84
CA PHE A 149 2.45 5.11 17.41
C PHE A 149 2.50 3.59 17.57
N GLU A 150 1.37 2.97 17.74
CA GLU A 150 1.27 1.56 18.07
C GLU A 150 1.18 0.67 16.83
N GLU A 151 0.46 1.11 15.78
CA GLU A 151 0.24 0.35 14.55
C GLU A 151 1.38 0.48 13.55
N ILE A 152 2.56 0.10 13.97
CA ILE A 152 3.78 0.20 13.16
C ILE A 152 3.92 -0.92 12.12
N HIS A 153 3.03 -1.89 12.10
CA HIS A 153 2.97 -2.95 11.09
C HIS A 153 2.78 -2.42 9.65
N ARG A 154 2.29 -1.20 9.49
CA ARG A 154 2.22 -0.51 8.19
C ARG A 154 3.58 -0.39 7.50
N ASN A 155 4.66 -0.18 8.24
CA ASN A 155 6.02 -0.22 7.71
C ASN A 155 6.38 -1.59 7.16
N GLY A 156 6.01 -2.63 7.89
CA GLY A 156 6.20 -4.01 7.47
C GLY A 156 5.41 -4.36 6.20
N ALA A 157 4.17 -3.88 6.10
CA ALA A 157 3.36 -4.08 4.91
C ALA A 157 4.00 -3.47 3.66
N ILE A 158 4.60 -2.27 3.77
CA ILE A 158 5.31 -1.62 2.65
C ILE A 158 6.52 -2.45 2.22
N ALA A 159 7.33 -2.89 3.18
CA ALA A 159 8.51 -3.71 2.88
C ALA A 159 8.12 -5.06 2.24
N PHE A 160 7.08 -5.71 2.75
CA PHE A 160 6.54 -6.94 2.19
C PHE A 160 5.99 -6.74 0.77
N ALA A 161 5.36 -5.61 0.50
CA ALA A 161 4.88 -5.26 -0.83
C ALA A 161 6.02 -5.08 -1.84
N ILE A 162 7.13 -4.46 -1.44
CA ILE A 162 8.34 -4.35 -2.26
C ILE A 162 8.88 -5.75 -2.58
N TYR A 163 8.99 -6.61 -1.58
CA TYR A 163 9.41 -8.00 -1.75
C TYR A 163 8.52 -8.75 -2.75
N ASN A 164 7.19 -8.74 -2.53
CA ASN A 164 6.23 -9.41 -3.43
C ASN A 164 6.32 -8.90 -4.87
N TYR A 165 6.52 -7.59 -5.03
CA TYR A 165 6.68 -7.00 -6.35
C TYR A 165 7.92 -7.56 -7.07
N VAL A 166 9.06 -7.58 -6.39
CA VAL A 166 10.33 -8.06 -6.96
C VAL A 166 10.29 -9.56 -7.25
N GLU A 167 9.79 -10.36 -6.31
CA GLU A 167 9.63 -11.80 -6.51
C GLU A 167 8.72 -12.13 -7.70
N HIS A 168 7.69 -11.32 -7.91
CA HIS A 168 6.75 -11.54 -9.01
C HIS A 168 7.28 -11.07 -10.36
N THR A 169 8.06 -9.99 -10.39
CA THR A 169 8.43 -9.28 -11.62
C THR A 169 9.88 -9.46 -12.04
N GLY A 170 10.78 -9.74 -11.07
CA GLY A 170 12.22 -9.68 -11.28
C GLY A 170 12.78 -8.27 -11.52
N ASP A 171 12.02 -7.20 -11.19
CA ASP A 171 12.44 -5.81 -11.40
C ASP A 171 13.42 -5.36 -10.30
N TYR A 172 14.64 -5.85 -10.34
CA TYR A 172 15.71 -5.46 -9.42
C TYR A 172 16.19 -4.02 -9.62
N GLU A 173 15.99 -3.43 -10.80
CA GLU A 173 16.32 -2.02 -11.04
C GLU A 173 15.42 -1.11 -10.19
N TYR A 174 14.15 -1.47 -9.99
CA TYR A 174 13.29 -0.76 -9.05
C TYR A 174 13.87 -0.76 -7.62
N VAL A 175 14.38 -1.90 -7.16
CA VAL A 175 15.00 -1.98 -5.82
C VAL A 175 16.21 -1.08 -5.74
N LYS A 176 17.11 -1.18 -6.70
CA LYS A 176 18.36 -0.42 -6.76
C LYS A 176 18.14 1.08 -6.77
N ASP A 177 17.15 1.55 -7.56
CA ASP A 177 16.96 2.98 -7.79
C ASP A 177 16.01 3.63 -6.78
N TYR A 178 15.09 2.84 -6.19
CA TYR A 178 14.00 3.37 -5.34
C TYR A 178 13.76 2.54 -4.08
N GLY A 179 13.48 1.25 -4.21
CA GLY A 179 13.01 0.40 -3.12
C GLY A 179 14.01 0.28 -1.97
N ILE A 180 15.30 0.26 -2.28
CA ILE A 180 16.37 0.13 -1.26
C ILE A 180 16.34 1.27 -0.24
N TYR A 181 16.04 2.49 -0.66
CA TYR A 181 15.99 3.65 0.24
C TYR A 181 14.82 3.55 1.21
N VAL A 182 13.65 3.10 0.72
CA VAL A 182 12.48 2.83 1.54
C VAL A 182 12.79 1.76 2.58
N LEU A 183 13.41 0.66 2.15
CA LEU A 183 13.75 -0.47 3.01
C LEU A 183 14.79 -0.11 4.07
N ILE A 184 15.81 0.68 3.72
CA ILE A 184 16.81 1.17 4.67
C ILE A 184 16.14 2.06 5.73
N GLY A 185 15.27 2.99 5.32
CA GLY A 185 14.54 3.86 6.25
C GLY A 185 13.66 3.06 7.22
N ILE A 186 12.94 2.06 6.71
CA ILE A 186 12.12 1.14 7.51
C ILE A 186 13.00 0.30 8.46
N ALA A 187 14.11 -0.25 7.98
CA ALA A 187 15.02 -1.05 8.80
C ALA A 187 15.64 -0.24 9.95
N LYS A 188 16.04 1.01 9.67
CA LYS A 188 16.54 1.94 10.69
C LYS A 188 15.47 2.27 11.76
N PHE A 189 14.21 2.44 11.35
CA PHE A 189 13.12 2.60 12.29
C PHE A 189 12.96 1.36 13.19
N TRP A 190 12.95 0.18 12.61
CA TRP A 190 12.82 -1.06 13.37
C TRP A 190 13.99 -1.27 14.34
N SER A 191 15.23 -1.02 13.91
CA SER A 191 16.41 -1.17 14.76
C SER A 191 16.37 -0.29 16.01
N GLN A 192 15.74 0.88 15.93
CA GLN A 192 15.58 1.82 17.04
C GLN A 192 14.32 1.55 17.88
N ARG A 193 13.38 0.76 17.35
CA ARG A 193 12.10 0.47 18.02
C ARG A 193 12.19 -0.69 18.99
N PHE A 194 13.20 -1.55 18.86
CA PHE A 194 13.44 -2.63 19.78
C PHE A 194 14.21 -2.16 21.00
N ASN A 195 13.90 -2.78 22.17
CA ASN A 195 14.58 -2.53 23.42
C ASN A 195 15.20 -3.84 23.93
N TRP A 196 16.41 -3.79 24.43
CA TRP A 196 16.99 -4.93 25.13
C TRP A 196 16.34 -5.10 26.51
N SER A 197 15.91 -6.30 26.85
CA SER A 197 15.39 -6.65 28.16
C SER A 197 16.42 -7.51 28.89
N GLU A 198 16.97 -7.01 29.97
CA GLU A 198 17.92 -7.76 30.80
C GLU A 198 17.27 -9.00 31.43
N ASP A 199 16.02 -8.86 31.90
CA ASP A 199 15.27 -9.97 32.53
C ASP A 199 14.98 -11.11 31.57
N LYS A 200 14.84 -10.82 30.29
CA LYS A 200 14.52 -11.84 29.25
C LYS A 200 15.74 -12.23 28.42
N GLU A 201 16.87 -11.54 28.62
CA GLU A 201 18.07 -11.68 27.79
C GLU A 201 17.74 -11.67 26.30
N ALA A 202 16.81 -10.78 25.88
CA ALA A 202 16.31 -10.72 24.50
C ALA A 202 15.85 -9.30 24.13
N TYR A 203 15.81 -9.03 22.83
CA TYR A 203 15.13 -7.84 22.32
C TYR A 203 13.62 -8.00 22.43
N VAL A 204 12.96 -6.94 22.88
CA VAL A 204 11.51 -6.86 23.05
C VAL A 204 10.95 -5.64 22.33
N MET A 205 9.73 -5.75 21.90
CA MET A 205 8.95 -4.66 21.32
C MET A 205 7.78 -4.35 22.26
N LEU A 206 7.76 -3.16 22.81
CA LEU A 206 6.81 -2.74 23.83
C LEU A 206 5.72 -1.85 23.22
N GLY A 207 4.50 -1.95 23.72
CA GLY A 207 3.41 -1.04 23.41
C GLY A 207 3.10 -0.95 21.91
N VAL A 208 2.64 -2.03 21.29
CA VAL A 208 2.25 -2.07 19.88
C VAL A 208 0.85 -2.63 19.72
N THR A 209 0.19 -2.21 18.65
CA THR A 209 -1.11 -2.74 18.23
C THR A 209 -0.93 -3.38 16.85
N GLY A 210 -1.35 -4.62 16.74
CA GLY A 210 -1.35 -5.34 15.46
C GLY A 210 -2.64 -5.07 14.66
N PRO A 211 -2.84 -5.77 13.53
CA PRO A 211 -4.05 -5.65 12.72
C PRO A 211 -5.36 -5.98 13.47
N ASN A 212 -5.27 -6.72 14.57
CA ASN A 212 -6.38 -6.89 15.51
C ASN A 212 -6.36 -5.78 16.56
N GLU A 213 -7.02 -4.68 16.26
CA GLU A 213 -7.04 -3.46 17.08
C GLU A 213 -7.69 -3.64 18.46
N TYR A 214 -8.42 -4.73 18.69
CA TYR A 214 -8.97 -5.07 20.02
C TYR A 214 -7.89 -5.45 21.05
N GLU A 215 -6.71 -5.86 20.57
CA GLU A 215 -5.54 -6.13 21.39
C GLU A 215 -4.53 -4.99 21.21
N ASN A 216 -4.87 -3.84 21.76
CA ASN A 216 -4.03 -2.65 21.67
C ASN A 216 -2.96 -2.60 22.78
N ASN A 217 -1.91 -1.85 22.54
CA ASN A 217 -0.83 -1.58 23.49
C ASN A 217 -0.25 -2.85 24.15
N VAL A 218 -0.03 -3.88 23.36
CA VAL A 218 0.54 -5.16 23.83
C VAL A 218 2.05 -5.24 23.55
N ASN A 219 2.73 -6.08 24.31
CA ASN A 219 4.15 -6.31 24.09
C ASN A 219 4.38 -7.53 23.20
N ASN A 220 5.36 -7.43 22.31
CA ASN A 220 5.79 -8.53 21.44
C ASN A 220 4.63 -9.09 20.59
N ASN A 221 3.77 -8.24 20.07
CA ASN A 221 2.70 -8.67 19.16
C ASN A 221 3.29 -9.47 17.99
N TRP A 222 2.77 -10.69 17.78
CA TRP A 222 3.33 -11.62 16.80
C TRP A 222 3.31 -11.06 15.37
N SER A 223 2.20 -10.47 14.93
CA SER A 223 2.09 -9.91 13.58
C SER A 223 3.11 -8.81 13.32
N VAL A 224 3.30 -7.93 14.30
CA VAL A 224 4.28 -6.83 14.20
C VAL A 224 5.70 -7.37 14.23
N SER A 225 6.00 -8.31 15.13
CA SER A 225 7.33 -8.89 15.29
C SER A 225 7.73 -9.79 14.11
N TYR A 226 6.80 -10.58 13.58
CA TYR A 226 7.05 -11.46 12.43
C TYR A 226 7.41 -10.68 11.16
N THR A 227 6.74 -9.58 10.91
CA THR A 227 7.04 -8.72 9.75
C THR A 227 8.48 -8.21 9.79
N HIS A 228 8.99 -7.93 10.99
CA HIS A 228 10.40 -7.55 11.16
C HIS A 228 11.38 -8.71 10.90
N LEU A 229 11.08 -9.90 11.42
CA LEU A 229 11.96 -11.06 11.28
C LEU A 229 12.11 -11.53 9.82
N THR A 230 11.13 -11.27 8.98
CA THR A 230 11.17 -11.63 7.56
C THR A 230 11.94 -10.63 6.71
N LEU A 231 12.10 -9.38 7.14
CA LEU A 231 12.88 -8.37 6.40
C LEU A 231 14.36 -8.73 6.21
N PRO A 232 15.11 -9.21 7.23
CA PRO A 232 16.51 -9.61 7.05
C PRO A 232 16.70 -10.84 6.16
N THR A 233 15.73 -11.76 6.12
CA THR A 233 15.82 -12.97 5.27
C THR A 233 15.59 -12.68 3.80
N ILE A 234 14.97 -11.54 3.47
CA ILE A 234 14.77 -11.04 2.11
C ILE A 234 16.11 -10.59 1.48
N TYR A 235 17.11 -10.22 2.29
CA TYR A 235 18.39 -9.63 1.85
C TYR A 235 19.59 -10.57 2.01
N SER A 236 19.39 -11.81 2.38
CA SER A 236 20.46 -12.81 2.44
C SER A 236 20.65 -13.58 1.13
N VAL A 237 20.27 -12.98 -0.01
CA VAL A 237 20.51 -13.53 -1.35
C VAL A 237 21.41 -12.60 -2.13
#